data_e45c5563177ec94b9c4081087f7120c0
#
_entry.id   e45c5563177ec94b9c4081087f7120c0
#
_cell.length_a   1.000
_cell.length_b   1.000
_cell.length_c   1.000
_cell.angle_alpha   90.00
_cell.angle_beta   90.00
_cell.angle_gamma   90.00
#
_symmetry.space_group_name_H-M   'P 1'
#
loop_
_entity.id
_entity.type
_entity.pdbx_description
1 polymer ?
#
loop_
_entity_poly.entity_id
_entity_poly.type
_entity_poly.pdbx_seq_one_letter_code
_entity_poly.pdbx_strand_id
1 'polypeptide(L)'
;MENLVETAEQFSLKTKAISINNLCFSFEQERAILTDINLNISSGESVGLIGANGAGKTSLFLTICGILKPTYGEVKLFDRSIQTGEFNPEIGLVFQNPDDQLFCPTVRDDIAFGLENIELSPEEIEARISAALSLTGVTHLANRISHRLSGGEKCMVAIAAVLAMLPQIVLYDEPSANLDLRARRRLIKFLNSSHETTVISSHDLELIIEVCDRVVMLNQGRIVADGTPQEIMSNPSLMEANGLEVPHSLTQGHYHQGSSGSED
;
A
#
# COMPACT_ATOMS: atom_id res chain seq x y z
N MET A 1 -9.02 14.95 -47.56
CA MET A 1 -8.40 15.51 -46.34
C MET A 1 -9.38 15.45 -45.16
N GLU A 2 -10.01 14.27 -44.97
CA GLU A 2 -11.03 14.02 -43.94
C GLU A 2 -10.81 12.65 -43.24
N ASN A 3 -9.60 12.35 -42.85
CA ASN A 3 -9.31 11.06 -42.15
C ASN A 3 -8.14 11.15 -41.17
N LEU A 4 -7.89 12.29 -40.54
CA LEU A 4 -6.76 12.47 -39.60
C LEU A 4 -7.16 13.14 -38.26
N VAL A 5 -8.44 13.20 -37.92
CA VAL A 5 -8.91 13.79 -36.65
C VAL A 5 -9.50 12.74 -35.68
N GLU A 6 -9.63 11.48 -36.08
CA GLU A 6 -10.30 10.43 -35.30
C GLU A 6 -9.38 9.62 -34.36
N THR A 7 -8.12 10.04 -34.15
CA THR A 7 -7.11 9.26 -33.39
C THR A 7 -6.59 9.92 -32.12
N ALA A 8 -7.28 10.94 -31.58
CA ALA A 8 -6.84 11.64 -30.36
C ALA A 8 -7.75 11.39 -29.14
N GLU A 9 -8.77 10.60 -29.23
CA GLU A 9 -9.68 10.25 -28.11
C GLU A 9 -9.67 8.76 -27.76
N GLN A 10 -8.60 8.03 -28.00
CA GLN A 10 -8.34 6.83 -27.23
C GLN A 10 -7.87 7.25 -25.84
N PHE A 11 -8.84 7.61 -24.97
CA PHE A 11 -8.68 7.49 -23.53
C PHE A 11 -8.07 6.11 -23.27
N SER A 12 -6.80 6.10 -22.91
CA SER A 12 -6.16 4.92 -22.36
C SER A 12 -6.99 4.52 -21.14
N LEU A 13 -7.91 3.57 -21.31
CA LEU A 13 -8.59 2.90 -20.22
C LEU A 13 -7.47 2.24 -19.42
N LYS A 14 -6.98 2.92 -18.36
CA LYS A 14 -6.01 2.33 -17.45
C LYS A 14 -6.60 1.01 -16.98
N THR A 15 -5.90 -0.09 -17.22
CA THR A 15 -6.33 -1.42 -16.78
C THR A 15 -6.55 -1.39 -15.28
N LYS A 16 -7.66 -1.94 -14.81
CA LYS A 16 -7.94 -2.03 -13.38
C LYS A 16 -7.03 -3.10 -12.78
N ALA A 17 -6.17 -2.70 -11.85
CA ALA A 17 -5.32 -3.63 -11.10
C ALA A 17 -6.14 -4.33 -10.02
N ILE A 18 -6.97 -3.58 -9.28
CA ILE A 18 -7.84 -4.12 -8.23
C ILE A 18 -9.27 -3.65 -8.50
N SER A 19 -10.23 -4.57 -8.45
CA SER A 19 -11.68 -4.28 -8.46
C SER A 19 -12.35 -5.00 -7.31
N ILE A 20 -13.04 -4.25 -6.47
CA ILE A 20 -13.80 -4.75 -5.32
C ILE A 20 -15.25 -4.37 -5.50
N ASN A 21 -16.16 -5.34 -5.46
CA ASN A 21 -17.58 -5.14 -5.65
C ASN A 21 -18.39 -5.68 -4.47
N ASN A 22 -19.11 -4.79 -3.78
CA ASN A 22 -20.02 -5.09 -2.66
C ASN A 22 -19.40 -5.99 -1.58
N LEU A 23 -18.11 -5.81 -1.30
CA LEU A 23 -17.35 -6.68 -0.40
C LEU A 23 -17.83 -6.50 1.03
N CYS A 24 -18.21 -7.62 1.68
CA CYS A 24 -18.45 -7.69 3.10
C CYS A 24 -17.57 -8.79 3.72
N PHE A 25 -17.10 -8.52 4.94
CA PHE A 25 -16.35 -9.51 5.72
C PHE A 25 -16.71 -9.42 7.20
N SER A 26 -16.87 -10.58 7.83
CA SER A 26 -16.98 -10.76 9.29
C SER A 26 -16.28 -12.06 9.69
N PHE A 27 -15.70 -12.10 10.89
CA PHE A 27 -15.37 -13.37 11.52
C PHE A 27 -16.67 -14.07 11.96
N GLU A 28 -16.60 -15.39 12.14
CA GLU A 28 -17.77 -16.21 12.48
C GLU A 28 -18.57 -15.61 13.63
N GLN A 29 -19.86 -15.31 13.36
CA GLN A 29 -20.87 -14.80 14.32
C GLN A 29 -20.53 -13.44 14.98
N GLU A 30 -19.54 -12.71 14.49
CA GLU A 30 -19.13 -11.41 15.01
C GLU A 30 -19.72 -10.24 14.19
N ARG A 31 -19.53 -9.03 14.73
CA ARG A 31 -19.86 -7.79 14.03
C ARG A 31 -19.13 -7.69 12.71
N ALA A 32 -19.81 -7.23 11.66
CA ALA A 32 -19.21 -6.99 10.36
C ALA A 32 -17.99 -6.04 10.49
N ILE A 33 -16.86 -6.48 9.95
CA ILE A 33 -15.61 -5.71 9.91
C ILE A 33 -15.53 -4.87 8.65
N LEU A 34 -15.96 -5.44 7.51
CA LEU A 34 -16.09 -4.73 6.23
C LEU A 34 -17.53 -4.82 5.78
N THR A 35 -18.06 -3.71 5.29
CA THR A 35 -19.46 -3.61 4.87
C THR A 35 -19.57 -2.80 3.59
N ASP A 36 -20.02 -3.46 2.52
CA ASP A 36 -20.33 -2.84 1.23
C ASP A 36 -19.15 -2.02 0.65
N ILE A 37 -17.95 -2.60 0.68
CA ILE A 37 -16.76 -1.99 0.08
C ILE A 37 -16.86 -2.10 -1.43
N ASN A 38 -16.79 -0.97 -2.09
CA ASN A 38 -16.73 -0.82 -3.53
C ASN A 38 -15.51 0.04 -3.85
N LEU A 39 -14.51 -0.52 -4.55
CA LEU A 39 -13.25 0.17 -4.84
C LEU A 39 -12.64 -0.33 -6.15
N ASN A 40 -12.17 0.59 -6.98
CA ASN A 40 -11.37 0.27 -8.16
C ASN A 40 -10.05 1.02 -8.08
N ILE A 41 -8.94 0.32 -8.31
CA ILE A 41 -7.58 0.88 -8.36
C ILE A 41 -6.99 0.56 -9.73
N SER A 42 -6.46 1.58 -10.40
CA SER A 42 -5.85 1.46 -11.72
C SER A 42 -4.41 0.95 -11.63
N SER A 43 -3.93 0.29 -12.69
CA SER A 43 -2.52 -0.12 -12.77
C SER A 43 -1.59 1.10 -12.68
N GLY A 44 -0.55 0.98 -11.84
CA GLY A 44 0.45 2.02 -11.59
C GLY A 44 -0.05 3.17 -10.71
N GLU A 45 -1.24 3.06 -10.11
CA GLU A 45 -1.77 4.05 -9.16
C GLU A 45 -1.17 3.84 -7.76
N SER A 46 -0.86 4.93 -7.05
CA SER A 46 -0.45 4.91 -5.65
C SER A 46 -1.60 5.42 -4.78
N VAL A 47 -2.17 4.53 -3.97
CA VAL A 47 -3.37 4.81 -3.17
C VAL A 47 -3.06 4.72 -1.68
N GLY A 48 -3.36 5.78 -0.95
CA GLY A 48 -3.32 5.81 0.52
C GLY A 48 -4.64 5.30 1.11
N LEU A 49 -4.58 4.31 1.99
CA LEU A 49 -5.72 3.83 2.77
C LEU A 49 -5.63 4.37 4.19
N ILE A 50 -6.41 5.39 4.52
CA ILE A 50 -6.39 6.03 5.82
C ILE A 50 -7.63 5.67 6.64
N GLY A 51 -7.56 5.84 7.95
CA GLY A 51 -8.65 5.56 8.89
C GLY A 51 -8.15 5.22 10.28
N ALA A 52 -9.00 5.37 11.29
CA ALA A 52 -8.66 5.09 12.67
C ALA A 52 -8.27 3.62 12.91
N ASN A 53 -7.68 3.35 14.08
CA ASN A 53 -7.41 1.95 14.49
C ASN A 53 -8.73 1.17 14.56
N GLY A 54 -8.71 -0.07 14.03
CA GLY A 54 -9.91 -0.90 13.95
C GLY A 54 -10.88 -0.53 12.83
N ALA A 55 -10.55 0.41 11.93
CA ALA A 55 -11.41 0.75 10.80
C ALA A 55 -11.57 -0.40 9.77
N GLY A 56 -10.69 -1.42 9.80
CA GLY A 56 -10.73 -2.57 8.90
C GLY A 56 -9.64 -2.61 7.84
N LYS A 57 -8.61 -1.72 7.89
CA LYS A 57 -7.55 -1.60 6.87
C LYS A 57 -6.82 -2.93 6.63
N THR A 58 -6.26 -3.55 7.67
CA THR A 58 -5.57 -4.84 7.58
C THR A 58 -6.50 -5.95 7.07
N SER A 59 -7.75 -5.98 7.54
CA SER A 59 -8.74 -6.98 7.08
C SER A 59 -9.05 -6.81 5.59
N LEU A 60 -9.12 -5.56 5.11
CA LEU A 60 -9.28 -5.30 3.68
C LEU A 60 -8.08 -5.80 2.88
N PHE A 61 -6.84 -5.55 3.33
CA PHE A 61 -5.63 -6.05 2.69
C PHE A 61 -5.58 -7.59 2.64
N LEU A 62 -5.86 -8.23 3.77
CA LEU A 62 -5.89 -9.70 3.84
C LEU A 62 -6.98 -10.30 2.93
N THR A 63 -8.10 -9.59 2.76
CA THR A 63 -9.16 -10.03 1.84
C THR A 63 -8.75 -9.82 0.38
N ILE A 64 -8.08 -8.70 0.05
CA ILE A 64 -7.54 -8.45 -1.30
C ILE A 64 -6.47 -9.49 -1.67
N CYS A 65 -5.66 -9.93 -0.71
CA CYS A 65 -4.67 -11.00 -0.93
C CYS A 65 -5.26 -12.41 -0.99
N GLY A 66 -6.58 -12.58 -0.77
CA GLY A 66 -7.21 -13.90 -0.73
C GLY A 66 -6.90 -14.72 0.54
N ILE A 67 -6.32 -14.10 1.57
CA ILE A 67 -6.06 -14.75 2.86
C ILE A 67 -7.36 -14.90 3.65
N LEU A 68 -8.19 -13.85 3.68
CA LEU A 68 -9.52 -13.87 4.29
C LEU A 68 -10.59 -14.04 3.21
N LYS A 69 -11.53 -14.95 3.47
CA LYS A 69 -12.66 -15.21 2.57
C LYS A 69 -13.75 -14.17 2.78
N PRO A 70 -14.17 -13.42 1.74
CA PRO A 70 -15.33 -12.55 1.84
C PRO A 70 -16.58 -13.30 2.29
N THR A 71 -17.39 -12.68 3.14
CA THR A 71 -18.73 -13.18 3.48
C THR A 71 -19.70 -12.94 2.33
N TYR A 72 -19.50 -11.84 1.60
CA TYR A 72 -20.26 -11.45 0.41
C TYR A 72 -19.41 -10.57 -0.49
N GLY A 73 -19.77 -10.50 -1.78
CA GLY A 73 -19.06 -9.71 -2.79
C GLY A 73 -17.85 -10.44 -3.38
N GLU A 74 -17.05 -9.73 -4.13
CA GLU A 74 -15.89 -10.30 -4.82
C GLU A 74 -14.73 -9.30 -4.91
N VAL A 75 -13.53 -9.85 -5.04
CA VAL A 75 -12.30 -9.12 -5.38
C VAL A 75 -11.74 -9.70 -6.65
N LYS A 76 -11.34 -8.82 -7.57
CA LYS A 76 -10.65 -9.19 -8.82
C LYS A 76 -9.32 -8.47 -8.91
N LEU A 77 -8.29 -9.17 -9.36
CA LEU A 77 -7.01 -8.61 -9.77
C LEU A 77 -6.90 -8.78 -11.30
N PHE A 78 -6.71 -7.67 -12.01
CA PHE A 78 -6.65 -7.65 -13.48
C PHE A 78 -7.83 -8.42 -14.12
N ASP A 79 -9.06 -8.11 -13.66
CA ASP A 79 -10.33 -8.72 -14.05
C ASP A 79 -10.48 -10.24 -13.74
N ARG A 80 -9.51 -10.85 -13.06
CA ARG A 80 -9.57 -12.25 -12.61
C ARG A 80 -9.97 -12.32 -11.14
N SER A 81 -11.03 -13.09 -10.83
CA SER A 81 -11.46 -13.30 -9.44
C SER A 81 -10.37 -14.06 -8.66
N ILE A 82 -10.04 -13.57 -7.47
CA ILE A 82 -9.10 -14.24 -6.58
C ILE A 82 -9.76 -15.45 -5.92
N GLN A 83 -8.96 -16.48 -5.70
CA GLN A 83 -9.36 -17.68 -4.94
C GLN A 83 -8.80 -17.60 -3.53
N THR A 84 -9.68 -17.76 -2.54
CA THR A 84 -9.23 -17.74 -1.14
C THR A 84 -8.37 -18.96 -0.82
N GLY A 85 -7.22 -18.72 -0.20
CA GLY A 85 -6.25 -19.76 0.17
C GLY A 85 -5.30 -20.15 -0.95
N GLU A 86 -5.41 -19.59 -2.14
CA GLU A 86 -4.46 -19.80 -3.23
C GLU A 86 -3.40 -18.69 -3.26
N PHE A 87 -2.16 -19.09 -3.49
CA PHE A 87 -1.06 -18.14 -3.68
C PHE A 87 -1.19 -17.44 -5.02
N ASN A 88 -1.12 -16.09 -5.00
CA ASN A 88 -1.12 -15.28 -6.20
C ASN A 88 0.18 -14.43 -6.28
N PRO A 89 1.10 -14.71 -7.21
CA PRO A 89 2.36 -13.99 -7.31
C PRO A 89 2.23 -12.55 -7.82
N GLU A 90 1.06 -12.16 -8.34
CA GLU A 90 0.85 -10.81 -8.88
C GLU A 90 0.64 -9.77 -7.77
N ILE A 91 0.37 -10.21 -6.54
CA ILE A 91 0.16 -9.33 -5.40
C ILE A 91 1.07 -9.69 -4.24
N GLY A 92 1.72 -8.68 -3.67
CA GLY A 92 2.54 -8.81 -2.48
C GLY A 92 1.96 -8.01 -1.31
N LEU A 93 2.16 -8.50 -0.09
CA LEU A 93 1.79 -7.83 1.15
C LEU A 93 3.02 -7.66 2.03
N VAL A 94 3.31 -6.42 2.40
CA VAL A 94 4.30 -6.07 3.43
C VAL A 94 3.55 -5.85 4.73
N PHE A 95 3.83 -6.68 5.74
CA PHE A 95 3.15 -6.63 7.03
C PHE A 95 3.62 -5.44 7.88
N GLN A 96 2.75 -4.97 8.76
CA GLN A 96 3.02 -3.90 9.71
C GLN A 96 4.22 -4.20 10.62
N ASN A 97 4.32 -5.43 11.10
CA ASN A 97 5.46 -5.89 11.89
C ASN A 97 6.37 -6.78 11.03
N PRO A 98 7.58 -6.32 10.66
CA PRO A 98 8.49 -7.14 9.87
C PRO A 98 8.88 -8.47 10.52
N ASP A 99 8.81 -8.58 11.85
CA ASP A 99 9.14 -9.84 12.56
C ASP A 99 8.11 -10.95 12.28
N ASP A 100 6.90 -10.61 11.82
CA ASP A 100 5.89 -11.58 11.40
C ASP A 100 6.16 -12.10 9.97
N GLN A 101 7.08 -11.46 9.25
CA GLN A 101 7.43 -11.78 7.86
C GLN A 101 8.85 -12.36 7.72
N LEU A 102 9.78 -11.97 8.61
CA LEU A 102 11.19 -12.36 8.59
C LEU A 102 11.45 -13.43 9.65
N PHE A 103 11.54 -14.68 9.25
CA PHE A 103 11.65 -15.84 10.16
C PHE A 103 12.80 -16.78 9.82
N CYS A 104 13.51 -16.55 8.71
CA CYS A 104 14.65 -17.37 8.29
C CYS A 104 15.95 -16.96 9.02
N PRO A 105 17.00 -17.80 8.98
CA PRO A 105 18.26 -17.53 9.64
C PRO A 105 18.96 -16.27 9.14
N THR A 106 18.91 -15.98 7.83
CA THR A 106 19.56 -14.82 7.22
C THR A 106 18.60 -14.04 6.34
N VAL A 107 18.94 -12.78 6.07
CA VAL A 107 18.21 -11.90 5.11
C VAL A 107 18.06 -12.56 3.75
N ARG A 108 19.14 -13.19 3.25
CA ARG A 108 19.12 -13.91 1.98
C ARG A 108 18.11 -15.05 1.99
N ASP A 109 18.05 -15.81 3.08
CA ASP A 109 17.14 -16.95 3.20
C ASP A 109 15.67 -16.46 3.27
N ASP A 110 15.40 -15.35 3.97
CA ASP A 110 14.07 -14.73 4.00
C ASP A 110 13.60 -14.30 2.60
N ILE A 111 14.50 -13.73 1.79
CA ILE A 111 14.17 -13.32 0.40
C ILE A 111 14.01 -14.55 -0.50
N ALA A 112 14.85 -15.58 -0.32
CA ALA A 112 14.81 -16.81 -1.09
C ALA A 112 13.52 -17.61 -0.84
N PHE A 113 12.98 -17.56 0.37
CA PHE A 113 11.88 -18.40 0.83
C PHE A 113 10.66 -18.36 -0.12
N GLY A 114 10.25 -17.15 -0.54
CA GLY A 114 9.15 -17.01 -1.50
C GLY A 114 9.49 -17.57 -2.87
N LEU A 115 10.71 -17.32 -3.34
CA LEU A 115 11.19 -17.72 -4.66
C LEU A 115 11.34 -19.25 -4.80
N GLU A 116 11.70 -19.93 -3.72
CA GLU A 116 11.85 -21.39 -3.70
C GLU A 116 10.51 -22.15 -3.79
N ASN A 117 9.38 -21.45 -3.57
CA ASN A 117 8.04 -22.00 -3.69
C ASN A 117 7.42 -21.82 -5.09
N ILE A 118 8.16 -21.25 -6.03
CA ILE A 118 7.76 -21.11 -7.43
C ILE A 118 8.78 -21.79 -8.34
N GLU A 119 8.36 -22.16 -9.54
CA GLU A 119 9.20 -22.88 -10.50
C GLU A 119 10.24 -21.96 -11.14
N LEU A 120 11.36 -21.71 -10.44
CA LEU A 120 12.50 -20.93 -10.88
C LEU A 120 13.78 -21.77 -10.83
N SER A 121 14.71 -21.50 -11.76
CA SER A 121 16.05 -22.06 -11.69
C SER A 121 16.86 -21.44 -10.53
N PRO A 122 17.87 -22.15 -9.97
CA PRO A 122 18.73 -21.56 -8.93
C PRO A 122 19.39 -20.24 -9.36
N GLU A 123 19.74 -20.10 -10.63
CA GLU A 123 20.34 -18.89 -11.20
C GLU A 123 19.35 -17.72 -11.20
N GLU A 124 18.08 -17.97 -11.52
CA GLU A 124 17.01 -16.96 -11.48
C GLU A 124 16.71 -16.53 -10.06
N ILE A 125 16.66 -17.46 -9.11
CA ILE A 125 16.49 -17.17 -7.67
C ILE A 125 17.60 -16.20 -7.22
N GLU A 126 18.86 -16.54 -7.51
CA GLU A 126 20.00 -15.70 -7.15
C GLU A 126 19.95 -14.31 -7.75
N ALA A 127 19.60 -14.23 -9.04
CA ALA A 127 19.44 -12.96 -9.73
C ALA A 127 18.36 -12.08 -9.12
N ARG A 128 17.20 -12.66 -8.76
CA ARG A 128 16.09 -11.94 -8.10
C ARG A 128 16.43 -11.48 -6.70
N ILE A 129 17.10 -12.32 -5.89
CA ILE A 129 17.61 -11.92 -4.58
C ILE A 129 18.55 -10.71 -4.68
N SER A 130 19.54 -10.79 -5.56
CA SER A 130 20.49 -9.71 -5.78
C SER A 130 19.81 -8.42 -6.23
N ALA A 131 18.86 -8.51 -7.16
CA ALA A 131 18.09 -7.38 -7.64
C ALA A 131 17.25 -6.73 -6.53
N ALA A 132 16.51 -7.52 -5.74
CA ALA A 132 15.68 -7.03 -4.65
C ALA A 132 16.51 -6.35 -3.54
N LEU A 133 17.64 -6.95 -3.14
CA LEU A 133 18.58 -6.36 -2.18
C LEU A 133 19.15 -5.04 -2.68
N SER A 134 19.48 -4.95 -3.96
CA SER A 134 20.00 -3.73 -4.59
C SER A 134 18.93 -2.63 -4.65
N LEU A 135 17.72 -2.98 -5.07
CA LEU A 135 16.59 -2.06 -5.22
C LEU A 135 16.23 -1.40 -3.87
N THR A 136 16.23 -2.17 -2.79
CA THR A 136 15.92 -1.69 -1.44
C THR A 136 17.13 -1.12 -0.70
N GLY A 137 18.34 -1.19 -1.29
CA GLY A 137 19.58 -0.65 -0.73
C GLY A 137 20.11 -1.42 0.48
N VAL A 138 19.77 -2.72 0.61
CA VAL A 138 20.15 -3.57 1.75
C VAL A 138 21.12 -4.70 1.38
N THR A 139 21.79 -4.62 0.25
CA THR A 139 22.76 -5.64 -0.24
C THR A 139 23.80 -6.04 0.82
N HIS A 140 24.26 -5.07 1.61
CA HIS A 140 25.24 -5.29 2.67
C HIS A 140 24.71 -6.11 3.85
N LEU A 141 23.40 -6.36 3.91
CA LEU A 141 22.75 -7.14 4.96
C LEU A 141 22.50 -8.60 4.58
N ALA A 142 22.75 -9.02 3.32
CA ALA A 142 22.37 -10.32 2.79
C ALA A 142 22.69 -11.51 3.72
N ASN A 143 23.88 -11.52 4.33
CA ASN A 143 24.33 -12.60 5.22
C ASN A 143 24.11 -12.29 6.71
N ARG A 144 23.37 -11.23 7.04
CA ARG A 144 23.06 -10.87 8.42
C ARG A 144 21.87 -11.69 8.93
N ILE A 145 21.86 -11.89 10.23
CA ILE A 145 20.73 -12.52 10.93
C ILE A 145 19.59 -11.53 11.01
N SER A 146 18.42 -11.85 10.43
CA SER A 146 17.27 -10.96 10.30
C SER A 146 16.79 -10.40 11.64
N HIS A 147 16.76 -11.20 12.71
CA HIS A 147 16.35 -10.75 14.05
C HIS A 147 17.27 -9.73 14.72
N ARG A 148 18.50 -9.54 14.21
CA ARG A 148 19.49 -8.58 14.75
C ARG A 148 19.52 -7.24 14.02
N LEU A 149 18.65 -7.06 13.04
CA LEU A 149 18.55 -5.82 12.28
C LEU A 149 17.77 -4.76 13.06
N SER A 150 18.07 -3.49 12.77
CA SER A 150 17.23 -2.38 13.23
C SER A 150 15.84 -2.42 12.56
N GLY A 151 14.84 -1.76 13.16
CA GLY A 151 13.48 -1.72 12.59
C GLY A 151 13.45 -1.22 11.15
N GLY A 152 14.22 -0.18 10.83
CA GLY A 152 14.31 0.34 9.46
C GLY A 152 14.99 -0.63 8.48
N GLU A 153 16.00 -1.38 8.92
CA GLU A 153 16.62 -2.43 8.10
C GLU A 153 15.65 -3.59 7.87
N LYS A 154 14.94 -4.05 8.92
CA LYS A 154 13.91 -5.10 8.81
C LYS A 154 12.81 -4.70 7.84
N CYS A 155 12.31 -3.46 7.92
CA CYS A 155 11.31 -2.95 6.99
C CYS A 155 11.78 -3.06 5.53
N MET A 156 12.98 -2.58 5.21
CA MET A 156 13.52 -2.64 3.85
C MET A 156 13.80 -4.08 3.38
N VAL A 157 14.19 -4.98 4.29
CA VAL A 157 14.36 -6.42 3.99
C VAL A 157 13.02 -7.08 3.73
N ALA A 158 11.98 -6.79 4.52
CA ALA A 158 10.63 -7.30 4.30
C ALA A 158 10.08 -6.85 2.94
N ILE A 159 10.33 -5.60 2.56
CA ILE A 159 10.01 -5.09 1.22
C ILE A 159 10.81 -5.85 0.15
N ALA A 160 12.10 -6.09 0.35
CA ALA A 160 12.93 -6.85 -0.59
C ALA A 160 12.39 -8.27 -0.81
N ALA A 161 11.96 -8.95 0.26
CA ALA A 161 11.39 -10.29 0.18
C ALA A 161 10.11 -10.33 -0.68
N VAL A 162 9.25 -9.32 -0.56
CA VAL A 162 8.05 -9.19 -1.40
C VAL A 162 8.41 -8.88 -2.85
N LEU A 163 9.30 -7.91 -3.09
CA LEU A 163 9.64 -7.46 -4.44
C LEU A 163 10.44 -8.49 -5.24
N ALA A 164 11.15 -9.40 -4.59
CA ALA A 164 11.84 -10.50 -5.25
C ALA A 164 10.88 -11.39 -6.06
N MET A 165 9.62 -11.46 -5.65
CA MET A 165 8.56 -12.18 -6.36
C MET A 165 8.08 -11.47 -7.64
N LEU A 166 8.49 -10.21 -7.87
CA LEU A 166 8.07 -9.35 -8.98
C LEU A 166 6.54 -9.14 -9.04
N PRO A 167 5.90 -8.75 -7.93
CA PRO A 167 4.46 -8.50 -7.93
C PRO A 167 4.13 -7.27 -8.78
N GLN A 168 2.93 -7.24 -9.37
CA GLN A 168 2.39 -6.08 -10.08
C GLN A 168 1.63 -5.12 -9.13
N ILE A 169 1.22 -5.65 -7.98
CA ILE A 169 0.50 -4.92 -6.92
C ILE A 169 1.23 -5.17 -5.60
N VAL A 170 1.51 -4.10 -4.85
CA VAL A 170 2.09 -4.21 -3.51
C VAL A 170 1.19 -3.48 -2.49
N LEU A 171 0.75 -4.22 -1.49
CA LEU A 171 0.05 -3.67 -0.33
C LEU A 171 1.06 -3.46 0.80
N TYR A 172 1.09 -2.26 1.38
CA TYR A 172 1.95 -1.91 2.50
C TYR A 172 1.08 -1.63 3.72
N ASP A 173 1.09 -2.52 4.71
CA ASP A 173 0.32 -2.31 5.95
C ASP A 173 1.19 -1.59 6.99
N GLU A 174 0.92 -0.30 7.21
CA GLU A 174 1.62 0.58 8.17
C GLU A 174 3.16 0.51 8.06
N PRO A 175 3.77 0.66 6.87
CA PRO A 175 5.18 0.37 6.66
C PRO A 175 6.12 1.36 7.36
N SER A 176 5.61 2.51 7.80
CA SER A 176 6.39 3.51 8.55
C SER A 176 6.27 3.37 10.07
N ALA A 177 5.47 2.42 10.56
CA ALA A 177 5.31 2.20 11.99
C ALA A 177 6.67 1.88 12.65
N ASN A 178 6.98 2.58 13.74
CA ASN A 178 8.21 2.40 14.50
C ASN A 178 9.54 2.72 13.76
N LEU A 179 9.49 3.42 12.63
CA LEU A 179 10.70 3.89 11.94
C LEU A 179 11.21 5.21 12.54
N ASP A 180 12.52 5.33 12.66
CA ASP A 180 13.16 6.62 12.91
C ASP A 180 13.08 7.53 11.67
N LEU A 181 13.40 8.81 11.81
CA LEU A 181 13.30 9.79 10.74
C LEU A 181 14.15 9.44 9.50
N ARG A 182 15.30 8.77 9.68
CA ARG A 182 16.18 8.39 8.57
C ARG A 182 15.60 7.19 7.81
N ALA A 183 15.12 6.19 8.53
CA ALA A 183 14.45 5.03 7.93
C ALA A 183 13.16 5.43 7.22
N ARG A 184 12.33 6.29 7.86
CA ARG A 184 11.13 6.86 7.24
C ARG A 184 11.45 7.60 5.93
N ARG A 185 12.46 8.46 5.90
CA ARG A 185 12.87 9.19 4.69
C ARG A 185 13.40 8.24 3.59
N ARG A 186 14.06 7.15 3.97
CA ARG A 186 14.49 6.10 3.02
C ARG A 186 13.28 5.39 2.41
N LEU A 187 12.30 5.02 3.24
CA LEU A 187 11.05 4.39 2.79
C LEU A 187 10.30 5.29 1.81
N ILE A 188 10.12 6.59 2.10
CA ILE A 188 9.45 7.55 1.22
C ILE A 188 10.17 7.63 -0.14
N LYS A 189 11.51 7.75 -0.13
CA LYS A 189 12.28 7.80 -1.38
C LYS A 189 12.11 6.53 -2.21
N PHE A 190 12.07 5.37 -1.53
CA PHE A 190 11.84 4.09 -2.18
C PHE A 190 10.44 4.04 -2.80
N LEU A 191 9.38 4.34 -2.04
CA LEU A 191 7.99 4.33 -2.51
C LEU A 191 7.77 5.28 -3.71
N ASN A 192 8.37 6.47 -3.68
CA ASN A 192 8.31 7.43 -4.79
C ASN A 192 9.04 6.97 -6.07
N SER A 193 9.93 5.99 -5.96
CA SER A 193 10.64 5.40 -7.11
C SER A 193 10.01 4.08 -7.60
N SER A 194 8.99 3.60 -6.91
CA SER A 194 8.26 2.37 -7.27
C SER A 194 7.36 2.61 -8.48
N HIS A 195 7.19 1.57 -9.30
CA HIS A 195 6.37 1.61 -10.52
C HIS A 195 5.18 0.66 -10.45
N GLU A 196 5.12 -0.17 -9.44
CA GLU A 196 4.04 -1.10 -9.18
C GLU A 196 2.77 -0.34 -8.78
N THR A 197 1.62 -0.97 -8.91
CA THR A 197 0.40 -0.49 -8.26
C THR A 197 0.57 -0.62 -6.75
N THR A 198 0.44 0.46 -6.00
CA THR A 198 0.65 0.43 -4.55
C THR A 198 -0.60 0.83 -3.78
N VAL A 199 -0.87 0.12 -2.68
CA VAL A 199 -1.87 0.54 -1.69
C VAL A 199 -1.17 0.59 -0.33
N ILE A 200 -1.16 1.76 0.30
CA ILE A 200 -0.40 2.01 1.52
C ILE A 200 -1.37 2.37 2.64
N SER A 201 -1.54 1.50 3.62
CA SER A 201 -2.22 1.89 4.85
C SER A 201 -1.24 2.66 5.74
N SER A 202 -1.66 3.78 6.31
CA SER A 202 -0.81 4.49 7.26
C SER A 202 -1.58 5.43 8.18
N HIS A 203 -1.07 5.56 9.42
CA HIS A 203 -1.39 6.64 10.34
C HIS A 203 -0.47 7.86 10.15
N ASP A 204 0.64 7.69 9.43
CA ASP A 204 1.54 8.78 9.02
C ASP A 204 0.95 9.47 7.79
N LEU A 205 0.05 10.43 8.03
CA LEU A 205 -0.65 11.14 6.96
C LEU A 205 0.29 12.00 6.11
N GLU A 206 1.41 12.47 6.68
CA GLU A 206 2.43 13.20 5.93
C GLU A 206 3.14 12.28 4.92
N LEU A 207 3.35 11.01 5.26
CA LEU A 207 3.86 10.02 4.30
C LEU A 207 2.85 9.83 3.17
N ILE A 208 1.57 9.69 3.48
CA ILE A 208 0.51 9.51 2.46
C ILE A 208 0.49 10.70 1.48
N ILE A 209 0.62 11.94 1.97
CA ILE A 209 0.69 13.14 1.12
C ILE A 209 1.93 13.10 0.21
N GLU A 210 3.07 12.63 0.73
CA GLU A 210 4.32 12.61 -0.01
C GLU A 210 4.37 11.52 -1.10
N VAL A 211 3.58 10.43 -0.99
CA VAL A 211 3.76 9.25 -1.86
C VAL A 211 2.50 8.79 -2.61
N CYS A 212 1.30 9.27 -2.24
CA CYS A 212 0.06 8.76 -2.83
C CYS A 212 -0.63 9.80 -3.72
N ASP A 213 -1.13 9.36 -4.87
CA ASP A 213 -1.90 10.18 -5.81
C ASP A 213 -3.36 10.32 -5.37
N ARG A 214 -3.87 9.34 -4.64
CA ARG A 214 -5.26 9.22 -4.20
C ARG A 214 -5.34 8.67 -2.79
N VAL A 215 -6.38 9.08 -2.07
CA VAL A 215 -6.66 8.63 -0.70
C VAL A 215 -8.06 8.04 -0.63
N VAL A 216 -8.16 6.88 -0.03
CA VAL A 216 -9.41 6.22 0.36
C VAL A 216 -9.48 6.22 1.88
N MET A 217 -10.56 6.81 2.44
CA MET A 217 -10.78 6.84 3.89
C MET A 217 -11.74 5.75 4.29
N LEU A 218 -11.27 4.88 5.17
CA LEU A 218 -12.05 3.79 5.76
C LEU A 218 -12.48 4.14 7.19
N ASN A 219 -13.76 4.04 7.48
CA ASN A 219 -14.27 4.18 8.83
C ASN A 219 -15.33 3.12 9.12
N GLN A 220 -15.21 2.41 10.25
CA GLN A 220 -16.13 1.36 10.69
C GLN A 220 -16.47 0.35 9.57
N GLY A 221 -15.46 -0.05 8.80
CA GLY A 221 -15.59 -1.02 7.71
C GLY A 221 -16.27 -0.51 6.45
N ARG A 222 -16.41 0.82 6.27
CA ARG A 222 -16.99 1.43 5.06
C ARG A 222 -16.03 2.47 4.49
N ILE A 223 -16.04 2.62 3.17
CA ILE A 223 -15.38 3.76 2.51
C ILE A 223 -16.28 4.97 2.72
N VAL A 224 -15.74 6.01 3.34
CA VAL A 224 -16.46 7.25 3.66
C VAL A 224 -15.98 8.43 2.82
N ALA A 225 -14.80 8.34 2.22
CA ALA A 225 -14.27 9.34 1.30
C ALA A 225 -13.27 8.69 0.34
N ASP A 226 -13.16 9.25 -0.87
CA ASP A 226 -12.30 8.80 -1.95
C ASP A 226 -11.98 10.01 -2.84
N GLY A 227 -10.72 10.38 -2.97
CA GLY A 227 -10.29 11.56 -3.72
C GLY A 227 -8.80 11.83 -3.58
N THR A 228 -8.35 12.99 -4.00
CA THR A 228 -6.94 13.38 -3.83
C THR A 228 -6.59 13.62 -2.35
N PRO A 229 -5.31 13.47 -1.96
CA PRO A 229 -4.87 13.80 -0.60
C PRO A 229 -5.29 15.20 -0.16
N GLN A 230 -5.18 16.18 -1.07
CA GLN A 230 -5.56 17.56 -0.79
C GLN A 230 -7.07 17.71 -0.52
N GLU A 231 -7.93 17.09 -1.32
CA GLU A 231 -9.40 17.19 -1.16
C GLU A 231 -9.89 16.54 0.13
N ILE A 232 -9.33 15.36 0.46
CA ILE A 232 -9.78 14.58 1.62
C ILE A 232 -9.17 15.13 2.92
N MET A 233 -7.84 15.29 2.97
CA MET A 233 -7.13 15.53 4.22
C MET A 233 -7.07 17.01 4.61
N SER A 234 -7.41 17.95 3.72
CA SER A 234 -7.54 19.37 4.09
C SER A 234 -8.91 19.73 4.66
N ASN A 235 -9.85 18.79 4.74
CA ASN A 235 -11.20 19.03 5.27
C ASN A 235 -11.26 18.67 6.78
N PRO A 236 -11.21 19.67 7.69
CA PRO A 236 -11.17 19.40 9.13
C PRO A 236 -12.41 18.63 9.64
N SER A 237 -13.60 19.02 9.17
CA SER A 237 -14.83 18.37 9.60
C SER A 237 -14.90 16.90 9.20
N LEU A 238 -14.41 16.55 8.01
CA LEU A 238 -14.33 15.16 7.55
C LEU A 238 -13.31 14.38 8.36
N MET A 239 -12.11 14.94 8.58
CA MET A 239 -11.04 14.29 9.33
C MET A 239 -11.45 14.03 10.78
N GLU A 240 -11.93 15.05 11.50
CA GLU A 240 -12.37 14.96 12.89
C GLU A 240 -13.54 13.97 13.08
N ALA A 241 -14.55 14.01 12.19
CA ALA A 241 -15.68 13.09 12.24
C ALA A 241 -15.26 11.61 12.08
N ASN A 242 -14.09 11.36 11.51
CA ASN A 242 -13.53 10.01 11.31
C ASN A 242 -12.34 9.70 12.24
N GLY A 243 -12.12 10.53 13.29
CA GLY A 243 -11.08 10.32 14.29
C GLY A 243 -9.65 10.53 13.78
N LEU A 244 -9.49 11.40 12.79
CA LEU A 244 -8.21 11.78 12.19
C LEU A 244 -7.97 13.29 12.36
N GLU A 245 -6.70 13.70 12.32
CA GLU A 245 -6.30 15.09 12.34
C GLU A 245 -5.86 15.57 10.95
N VAL A 246 -6.05 16.86 10.67
CA VAL A 246 -5.52 17.45 9.43
C VAL A 246 -3.99 17.48 9.50
N PRO A 247 -3.28 16.98 8.48
CA PRO A 247 -1.82 17.04 8.44
C PRO A 247 -1.28 18.46 8.52
N HIS A 248 -0.16 18.63 9.21
CA HIS A 248 0.45 19.96 9.39
C HIS A 248 0.82 20.65 8.07
N SER A 249 1.28 19.88 7.08
CA SER A 249 1.62 20.41 5.75
C SER A 249 0.41 21.05 5.04
N LEU A 250 -0.81 20.61 5.36
CA LEU A 250 -2.04 21.16 4.78
C LEU A 250 -2.66 22.29 5.62
N THR A 251 -2.27 22.48 6.88
CA THR A 251 -2.77 23.58 7.73
C THR A 251 -2.07 24.89 7.48
N GLN A 252 -0.82 24.92 7.01
CA GLN A 252 -0.02 26.15 6.84
C GLN A 252 -0.47 27.05 5.68
N GLY A 253 -1.37 26.58 4.80
CA GLY A 253 -1.93 27.40 3.70
C GLY A 253 -2.95 28.46 4.14
N HIS A 254 -3.49 28.43 5.35
CA HIS A 254 -4.53 29.36 5.82
C HIS A 254 -4.02 30.60 6.58
N TYR A 255 -2.74 30.65 6.96
CA TYR A 255 -2.21 31.76 7.77
C TYR A 255 -1.67 32.95 6.98
N HIS A 256 -1.63 32.94 5.65
CA HIS A 256 -1.10 34.05 4.85
C HIS A 256 -2.14 34.97 4.17
N GLN A 257 -3.44 34.87 4.48
CA GLN A 257 -4.47 35.80 3.92
C GLN A 257 -5.14 36.71 4.94
N GLY A 258 -4.54 36.98 6.09
CA GLY A 258 -5.17 37.73 7.17
C GLY A 258 -4.41 38.87 7.81
N SER A 259 -3.52 39.58 7.07
CA SER A 259 -2.93 40.81 7.62
C SER A 259 -2.48 41.80 6.52
N SER A 260 -3.45 42.28 5.74
CA SER A 260 -3.31 43.54 5.01
C SER A 260 -4.57 44.36 5.29
N GLY A 261 -4.53 45.12 6.35
CA GLY A 261 -5.63 45.99 6.76
C GLY A 261 -5.18 47.13 7.64
N SER A 262 -4.91 48.27 7.00
CA SER A 262 -5.09 49.63 7.48
C SER A 262 -4.30 50.09 8.71
N GLU A 263 -3.19 50.74 8.43
CA GLU A 263 -2.79 51.92 9.18
C GLU A 263 -3.21 53.15 8.35
N ASP A 264 -4.14 53.96 8.88
CA ASP A 264 -4.30 55.38 8.69
C ASP A 264 -4.07 56.08 10.02
#